data_9685e76d3c6fe49bd1c268ddd882173b
#
_entry.id   9685e76d3c6fe49bd1c268ddd882173b
#
_cell.length_a   1.000
_cell.length_b   1.000
_cell.length_c   1.000
_cell.angle_alpha   90.00
_cell.angle_beta   90.00
_cell.angle_gamma   90.00
#
_symmetry.space_group_name_H-M   'P 1'
#
loop_
_entity.id
_entity.type
_entity.pdbx_description
1 polymer ?
#
loop_
_entity_poly.entity_id
_entity_poly.type
_entity_poly.pdbx_seq_one_letter_code
_entity_poly.pdbx_strand_id
1 'polypeptide(L)'
;MKKKAPVTLLLATIVAVLFLHIEWKTTENGSLLVVDNQEFDFIGSIHNQWNRYTRSCSSVTRLSSSEEKYQIAQSLIQNYSPPNSNFASIASAWSADAWTLVEVEFADLLPAVVLIQTKGDQHFIVPNAVRSGYTKPWKSAPYIRKYISSYAAGMPTALTNCFEPQSQSFH
;
A
#
# COMPACT_ATOMS: atom_id res chain seq x y z
N MET A 1 15.93 55.01 -7.07
CA MET A 1 14.98 53.95 -7.50
C MET A 1 15.71 52.61 -7.52
N LYS A 2 15.39 51.68 -6.58
CA LYS A 2 16.10 50.41 -6.42
C LYS A 2 15.68 49.43 -7.52
N LYS A 3 16.66 48.89 -8.25
CA LYS A 3 16.51 47.92 -9.35
C LYS A 3 15.91 46.61 -8.82
N LYS A 4 14.58 46.47 -8.77
CA LYS A 4 13.87 45.21 -8.48
C LYS A 4 13.71 44.30 -9.69
N ALA A 5 14.03 44.80 -10.90
CA ALA A 5 13.89 44.10 -12.17
C ALA A 5 14.64 42.74 -12.31
N PRO A 6 15.87 42.57 -11.80
CA PRO A 6 16.56 41.28 -12.01
C PRO A 6 15.99 40.12 -11.18
N VAL A 7 15.40 40.37 -10.03
CA VAL A 7 14.82 39.31 -9.17
C VAL A 7 13.51 38.79 -9.76
N THR A 8 12.66 39.69 -10.29
CA THR A 8 11.41 39.26 -10.94
C THR A 8 11.66 38.50 -12.25
N LEU A 9 12.66 38.87 -13.03
CA LEU A 9 13.03 38.14 -14.24
C LEU A 9 13.55 36.73 -13.88
N LEU A 10 14.40 36.61 -12.89
CA LEU A 10 14.94 35.33 -12.41
C LEU A 10 13.81 34.41 -11.92
N LEU A 11 12.87 34.91 -11.14
CA LEU A 11 11.71 34.15 -10.67
C LEU A 11 10.83 33.69 -11.85
N ALA A 12 10.56 34.56 -12.82
CA ALA A 12 9.77 34.21 -14.00
C ALA A 12 10.46 33.12 -14.84
N THR A 13 11.78 33.18 -14.98
CA THR A 13 12.53 32.14 -15.71
C THR A 13 12.50 30.81 -14.98
N ILE A 14 12.67 30.78 -13.65
CA ILE A 14 12.58 29.54 -12.84
C ILE A 14 11.18 28.92 -12.96
N VAL A 15 10.13 29.73 -12.87
CA VAL A 15 8.74 29.27 -13.01
C VAL A 15 8.51 28.69 -14.41
N ALA A 16 8.96 29.37 -15.46
CA ALA A 16 8.84 28.89 -16.85
C ALA A 16 9.57 27.55 -17.05
N VAL A 17 10.79 27.42 -16.54
CA VAL A 17 11.56 26.17 -16.61
C VAL A 17 10.84 25.05 -15.87
N LEU A 18 10.30 25.29 -14.67
CA LEU A 18 9.54 24.30 -13.92
C LEU A 18 8.30 23.83 -14.70
N PHE A 19 7.58 24.73 -15.37
CA PHE A 19 6.41 24.34 -16.19
C PHE A 19 6.75 23.50 -17.40
N LEU A 20 7.97 23.56 -17.92
CA LEU A 20 8.41 22.75 -19.07
C LEU A 20 8.78 21.31 -18.66
N HIS A 21 9.09 21.08 -17.38
CA HIS A 21 9.57 19.80 -16.86
C HIS A 21 8.55 19.07 -15.97
N ILE A 22 7.43 19.71 -15.62
CA ILE A 22 6.45 19.16 -14.69
C ILE A 22 5.11 19.01 -15.43
N GLU A 23 4.57 17.81 -15.40
CA GLU A 23 3.25 17.47 -15.95
C GLU A 23 2.42 16.71 -14.92
N TRP A 24 1.10 16.88 -14.95
CA TRP A 24 0.16 16.08 -14.18
C TRP A 24 -0.49 15.04 -15.08
N LYS A 25 -0.28 13.77 -14.77
CA LYS A 25 -0.91 12.64 -15.45
C LYS A 25 -2.02 12.06 -14.59
N THR A 26 -3.27 12.13 -15.07
CA THR A 26 -4.42 11.52 -14.39
C THR A 26 -4.64 10.11 -14.92
N THR A 27 -4.83 9.15 -14.02
CA THR A 27 -5.10 7.74 -14.31
C THR A 27 -6.29 7.26 -13.47
N GLU A 28 -6.75 6.04 -13.69
CA GLU A 28 -7.83 5.41 -12.91
C GLU A 28 -7.48 5.29 -11.42
N ASN A 29 -6.20 5.15 -11.09
CA ASN A 29 -5.75 5.01 -9.71
C ASN A 29 -5.52 6.35 -8.98
N GLY A 30 -5.50 7.46 -9.72
CA GLY A 30 -5.27 8.81 -9.19
C GLY A 30 -4.40 9.66 -10.11
N SER A 31 -3.77 10.70 -9.56
CA SER A 31 -2.92 11.62 -10.30
C SER A 31 -1.45 11.46 -9.93
N LEU A 32 -0.60 11.41 -10.94
CA LEU A 32 0.85 11.34 -10.80
C LEU A 32 1.48 12.66 -11.22
N LEU A 33 2.54 13.04 -10.53
CA LEU A 33 3.42 14.11 -10.95
C LEU A 33 4.50 13.51 -11.85
N VAL A 34 4.63 14.02 -13.06
CA VAL A 34 5.68 13.61 -13.99
C VAL A 34 6.73 14.71 -14.04
N VAL A 35 7.98 14.34 -13.78
CA VAL A 35 9.14 15.25 -13.85
C VAL A 35 10.18 14.57 -14.72
N ASP A 36 10.54 15.18 -15.84
CA ASP A 36 11.50 14.62 -16.82
C ASP A 36 11.19 13.17 -17.19
N ASN A 37 9.95 12.86 -17.52
CA ASN A 37 9.41 11.53 -17.83
C ASN A 37 9.44 10.52 -16.66
N GLN A 38 9.78 10.91 -15.46
CA GLN A 38 9.67 10.07 -14.27
C GLN A 38 8.35 10.33 -13.55
N GLU A 39 7.62 9.28 -13.24
CA GLU A 39 6.33 9.35 -12.58
C GLU A 39 6.48 9.25 -11.05
N PHE A 40 5.86 10.16 -10.33
CA PHE A 40 5.88 10.21 -8.86
C PHE A 40 4.47 10.30 -8.29
N ASP A 41 4.15 9.45 -7.33
CA ASP A 41 2.92 9.55 -6.53
C ASP A 41 3.11 10.55 -5.38
N PHE A 42 3.05 11.84 -5.74
CA PHE A 42 3.18 12.94 -4.77
C PHE A 42 1.99 12.97 -3.80
N ILE A 43 0.78 12.78 -4.31
CA ILE A 43 -0.46 12.80 -3.52
C ILE A 43 -0.49 11.62 -2.55
N GLY A 44 -0.15 10.41 -3.02
CA GLY A 44 -0.05 9.24 -2.16
C GLY A 44 1.01 9.40 -1.08
N SER A 45 2.12 10.07 -1.38
CA SER A 45 3.15 10.38 -0.39
C SER A 45 2.63 11.30 0.72
N ILE A 46 1.89 12.37 0.38
CA ILE A 46 1.25 13.25 1.36
C ILE A 46 0.22 12.49 2.19
N HIS A 47 -0.67 11.72 1.55
CA HIS A 47 -1.67 10.92 2.23
C HIS A 47 -1.04 9.91 3.19
N ASN A 48 0.08 9.30 2.80
CA ASN A 48 0.79 8.37 3.66
C ASN A 48 1.37 9.05 4.90
N GLN A 49 1.99 10.22 4.75
CA GLN A 49 2.51 10.99 5.87
C GLN A 49 1.39 11.44 6.81
N TRP A 50 0.29 11.93 6.27
CA TRP A 50 -0.88 12.34 7.05
C TRP A 50 -1.47 11.15 7.83
N ASN A 51 -1.64 10.02 7.17
CA ASN A 51 -2.12 8.79 7.81
C ASN A 51 -1.20 8.36 8.96
N ARG A 52 0.12 8.37 8.76
CA ARG A 52 1.09 8.02 9.82
C ARG A 52 0.98 8.93 11.03
N TYR A 53 0.69 10.20 10.83
CA TYR A 53 0.56 11.18 11.90
C TYR A 53 -0.78 11.04 12.67
N THR A 54 -1.86 10.71 11.96
CA THR A 54 -3.22 10.74 12.53
C THR A 54 -3.76 9.38 12.97
N ARG A 55 -3.20 8.26 12.47
CA ARG A 55 -3.70 6.91 12.78
C ARG A 55 -3.48 6.52 14.23
N SER A 56 -4.43 5.78 14.79
CA SER A 56 -4.28 5.05 16.05
C SER A 56 -4.28 3.54 15.78
N CYS A 57 -3.24 2.85 16.25
CA CYS A 57 -3.05 1.42 16.01
C CYS A 57 -3.21 0.57 17.30
N SER A 58 -3.82 1.12 18.33
CA SER A 58 -3.99 0.44 19.63
C SER A 58 -4.89 -0.81 19.55
N SER A 59 -5.80 -0.86 18.57
CA SER A 59 -6.68 -2.01 18.32
C SER A 59 -6.15 -2.99 17.26
N VAL A 60 -4.93 -2.78 16.77
CA VAL A 60 -4.32 -3.63 15.75
C VAL A 60 -3.11 -4.32 16.33
N THR A 61 -3.09 -5.64 16.22
CA THR A 61 -1.98 -6.47 16.74
C THR A 61 -1.15 -6.98 15.55
N ARG A 62 0.15 -6.86 15.65
CA ARG A 62 1.07 -7.54 14.74
C ARG A 62 1.24 -8.98 15.21
N LEU A 63 0.96 -9.93 14.32
CA LEU A 63 1.06 -11.35 14.63
C LEU A 63 2.51 -11.82 14.53
N SER A 64 2.91 -12.68 15.45
CA SER A 64 4.16 -13.42 15.41
C SER A 64 3.95 -14.80 14.78
N SER A 65 5.03 -15.41 14.28
CA SER A 65 4.98 -16.73 13.64
C SER A 65 4.54 -17.86 14.57
N SER A 66 4.60 -17.68 15.88
CA SER A 66 4.15 -18.67 16.88
C SER A 66 2.64 -18.59 17.16
N GLU A 67 1.94 -17.57 16.69
CA GLU A 67 0.53 -17.38 16.95
C GLU A 67 -0.35 -18.20 15.98
N GLU A 68 -1.41 -18.79 16.51
CA GLU A 68 -2.34 -19.64 15.76
C GLU A 68 -2.90 -18.92 14.52
N LYS A 69 -3.34 -17.67 14.66
CA LYS A 69 -3.85 -16.86 13.53
C LYS A 69 -2.83 -16.72 12.40
N TYR A 70 -1.55 -16.58 12.75
CA TYR A 70 -0.49 -16.51 11.73
C TYR A 70 -0.34 -17.83 10.99
N GLN A 71 -0.32 -18.95 11.71
CA GLN A 71 -0.18 -20.29 11.11
C GLN A 71 -1.38 -20.65 10.24
N ILE A 72 -2.60 -20.30 10.66
CA ILE A 72 -3.81 -20.45 9.87
C ILE A 72 -3.70 -19.62 8.58
N ALA A 73 -3.29 -18.37 8.69
CA ALA A 73 -3.11 -17.49 7.52
C ALA A 73 -2.09 -18.07 6.53
N GLN A 74 -0.96 -18.56 7.03
CA GLN A 74 0.07 -19.19 6.21
C GLN A 74 -0.47 -20.43 5.48
N SER A 75 -1.17 -21.31 6.20
CA SER A 75 -1.78 -22.51 5.62
C SER A 75 -2.82 -22.18 4.55
N LEU A 76 -3.70 -21.21 4.79
CA LEU A 76 -4.69 -20.76 3.81
C LEU A 76 -4.03 -20.24 2.53
N ILE A 77 -2.98 -19.43 2.66
CA ILE A 77 -2.27 -18.86 1.52
C ILE A 77 -1.54 -19.95 0.73
N GLN A 78 -0.87 -20.87 1.41
CA GLN A 78 -0.16 -21.97 0.76
C GLN A 78 -1.11 -22.89 -0.03
N ASN A 79 -2.32 -23.07 0.46
CA ASN A 79 -3.35 -23.90 -0.21
C ASN A 79 -4.21 -23.12 -1.22
N TYR A 80 -3.99 -21.81 -1.40
CA TYR A 80 -4.84 -20.99 -2.28
C TYR A 80 -4.61 -21.25 -3.77
N SER A 81 -3.37 -21.43 -4.20
CA SER A 81 -3.01 -21.65 -5.62
C SER A 81 -1.78 -22.55 -5.77
N PRO A 82 -1.86 -23.84 -5.32
CA PRO A 82 -0.74 -24.76 -5.47
C PRO A 82 -0.51 -25.11 -6.97
N PRO A 83 0.74 -25.45 -7.37
CA PRO A 83 1.93 -25.59 -6.51
C PRO A 83 2.62 -24.27 -6.17
N ASN A 84 2.31 -23.18 -6.86
CA ASN A 84 3.08 -21.93 -6.82
C ASN A 84 3.02 -21.23 -5.45
N SER A 85 1.91 -21.42 -4.72
CA SER A 85 1.75 -20.84 -3.37
C SER A 85 2.34 -21.70 -2.24
N ASN A 86 2.76 -22.95 -2.50
CA ASN A 86 3.25 -23.87 -1.46
C ASN A 86 4.43 -23.31 -0.66
N PHE A 87 5.26 -22.47 -1.27
CA PHE A 87 6.44 -21.84 -0.66
C PHE A 87 6.20 -20.38 -0.27
N ALA A 88 4.92 -19.99 -0.12
CA ALA A 88 4.58 -18.67 0.36
C ALA A 88 5.17 -18.41 1.75
N SER A 89 5.81 -17.26 1.92
CA SER A 89 6.32 -16.77 3.20
C SER A 89 5.62 -15.48 3.59
N ILE A 90 5.23 -15.37 4.85
CA ILE A 90 4.59 -14.16 5.37
C ILE A 90 5.67 -13.16 5.77
N ALA A 91 5.72 -12.02 5.10
CA ALA A 91 6.60 -10.92 5.44
C ALA A 91 6.07 -10.10 6.63
N SER A 92 4.76 -9.92 6.72
CA SER A 92 4.08 -9.30 7.86
C SER A 92 2.62 -9.74 7.96
N ALA A 93 2.10 -9.82 9.18
CA ALA A 93 0.69 -10.12 9.43
C ALA A 93 0.14 -9.21 10.54
N TRP A 94 -1.06 -8.67 10.31
CA TRP A 94 -1.72 -7.73 11.20
C TRP A 94 -3.17 -8.17 11.42
N SER A 95 -3.63 -8.16 12.67
CA SER A 95 -4.97 -8.58 13.02
C SER A 95 -5.72 -7.48 13.79
N ALA A 96 -7.00 -7.33 13.49
CA ALA A 96 -7.96 -6.56 14.26
C ALA A 96 -9.31 -7.26 14.23
N ASP A 97 -9.85 -7.58 15.40
CA ASP A 97 -11.09 -8.34 15.56
C ASP A 97 -11.06 -9.69 14.77
N ALA A 98 -12.02 -9.88 13.88
CA ALA A 98 -12.16 -11.05 13.03
C ALA A 98 -11.37 -10.96 11.70
N TRP A 99 -10.49 -9.97 11.54
CA TRP A 99 -9.80 -9.70 10.29
C TRP A 99 -8.29 -9.83 10.44
N THR A 100 -7.65 -10.39 9.43
CA THR A 100 -6.19 -10.51 9.36
C THR A 100 -5.73 -10.05 7.98
N LEU A 101 -4.83 -9.07 7.96
CA LEU A 101 -4.19 -8.57 6.75
C LEU A 101 -2.77 -9.08 6.69
N VAL A 102 -2.42 -9.77 5.62
CA VAL A 102 -1.15 -10.50 5.49
C VAL A 102 -0.42 -10.05 4.26
N GLU A 103 0.84 -9.73 4.43
CA GLU A 103 1.78 -9.47 3.35
C GLU A 103 2.58 -10.74 3.07
N VAL A 104 2.62 -11.14 1.81
CA VAL A 104 3.16 -12.43 1.38
C VAL A 104 4.20 -12.25 0.30
N GLU A 105 5.28 -12.97 0.42
CA GLU A 105 6.32 -13.14 -0.59
C GLU A 105 6.30 -14.57 -1.12
N PHE A 106 6.61 -14.71 -2.39
CA PHE A 106 6.68 -15.99 -3.09
C PHE A 106 8.03 -16.10 -3.80
N ALA A 107 8.49 -17.33 -4.04
CA ALA A 107 9.71 -17.56 -4.81
C ALA A 107 9.52 -17.22 -6.31
N ASP A 108 8.39 -17.64 -6.88
CA ASP A 108 8.14 -17.56 -8.32
C ASP A 108 6.91 -16.72 -8.70
N LEU A 109 6.19 -16.16 -7.71
CA LEU A 109 5.06 -15.28 -7.94
C LEU A 109 5.37 -13.85 -7.49
N LEU A 110 4.54 -12.92 -7.95
CA LEU A 110 4.60 -11.54 -7.47
C LEU A 110 4.15 -11.44 -6.01
N PRO A 111 4.71 -10.51 -5.23
CA PRO A 111 4.30 -10.28 -3.85
C PRO A 111 2.82 -9.95 -3.78
N ALA A 112 2.17 -10.32 -2.68
CA ALA A 112 0.75 -10.07 -2.50
C ALA A 112 0.42 -9.57 -1.10
N VAL A 113 -0.68 -8.83 -1.00
CA VAL A 113 -1.37 -8.54 0.26
C VAL A 113 -2.72 -9.23 0.22
N VAL A 114 -3.00 -10.02 1.23
CA VAL A 114 -4.17 -10.90 1.33
C VAL A 114 -4.97 -10.52 2.56
N LEU A 115 -6.27 -10.32 2.40
CA LEU A 115 -7.19 -10.13 3.51
C LEU A 115 -7.90 -11.44 3.83
N ILE A 116 -7.86 -11.83 5.11
CA ILE A 116 -8.50 -13.02 5.66
C ILE A 116 -9.58 -12.57 6.65
N GLN A 117 -10.74 -13.19 6.59
CA GLN A 117 -11.83 -13.01 7.55
C GLN A 117 -12.09 -14.31 8.31
N THR A 118 -12.31 -14.18 9.61
CA THR A 118 -12.77 -15.26 10.50
C THR A 118 -14.26 -15.12 10.76
N LYS A 119 -15.05 -16.18 10.56
CA LYS A 119 -16.47 -16.26 10.94
C LYS A 119 -16.71 -17.54 11.73
N GLY A 120 -16.93 -17.41 13.03
CA GLY A 120 -16.89 -18.56 13.93
C GLY A 120 -15.54 -19.22 13.87
N ASP A 121 -15.50 -20.53 13.61
CA ASP A 121 -14.27 -21.34 13.49
C ASP A 121 -13.73 -21.40 12.04
N GLN A 122 -14.38 -20.70 11.10
CA GLN A 122 -13.97 -20.73 9.70
C GLN A 122 -13.12 -19.50 9.35
N HIS A 123 -12.05 -19.76 8.61
CA HIS A 123 -11.14 -18.74 8.08
C HIS A 123 -11.15 -18.79 6.56
N PHE A 124 -11.27 -17.67 5.91
CA PHE A 124 -11.28 -17.63 4.45
C PHE A 124 -10.66 -16.36 3.91
N ILE A 125 -10.02 -16.48 2.76
CA ILE A 125 -9.53 -15.33 2.00
C ILE A 125 -10.73 -14.58 1.43
N VAL A 126 -10.78 -13.28 1.70
CA VAL A 126 -11.90 -12.44 1.23
C VAL A 126 -11.85 -12.34 -0.30
N PRO A 127 -12.94 -12.68 -1.01
CA PRO A 127 -12.98 -12.58 -2.46
C PRO A 127 -12.59 -11.17 -2.96
N ASN A 128 -11.74 -11.12 -3.97
CA ASN A 128 -11.19 -9.92 -4.58
C ASN A 128 -10.31 -9.03 -3.65
N ALA A 129 -10.12 -9.37 -2.39
CA ALA A 129 -9.25 -8.66 -1.47
C ALA A 129 -7.83 -9.25 -1.43
N VAL A 130 -7.35 -9.69 -2.58
CA VAL A 130 -5.96 -10.11 -2.82
C VAL A 130 -5.34 -9.13 -3.81
N ARG A 131 -4.39 -8.33 -3.33
CA ARG A 131 -3.64 -7.42 -4.19
C ARG A 131 -2.26 -8.01 -4.48
N SER A 132 -2.05 -8.48 -5.69
CA SER A 132 -0.76 -9.00 -6.15
C SER A 132 -0.07 -8.02 -7.10
N GLY A 133 1.26 -8.08 -7.14
CA GLY A 133 2.11 -7.33 -8.05
C GLY A 133 2.70 -6.06 -7.48
N TYR A 134 3.63 -5.48 -8.22
CA TYR A 134 4.30 -4.24 -7.87
C TYR A 134 3.33 -3.06 -7.83
N THR A 135 3.69 -2.03 -7.08
CA THR A 135 2.84 -0.84 -6.93
C THR A 135 3.35 0.37 -7.68
N LYS A 136 4.63 0.37 -8.12
CA LYS A 136 5.18 1.51 -8.89
C LYS A 136 4.30 1.89 -10.07
N PRO A 137 4.15 3.17 -10.34
CA PRO A 137 4.78 4.33 -9.72
C PRO A 137 4.10 4.81 -8.42
N TRP A 138 3.05 4.10 -7.96
CA TRP A 138 2.27 4.46 -6.78
C TRP A 138 3.04 4.19 -5.48
N LYS A 139 2.79 5.04 -4.47
CA LYS A 139 3.25 4.78 -3.11
C LYS A 139 2.53 3.56 -2.54
N SER A 140 3.30 2.53 -2.17
CA SER A 140 2.77 1.19 -1.84
C SER A 140 1.68 1.19 -0.77
N ALA A 141 1.94 1.80 0.39
CA ALA A 141 1.01 1.78 1.51
C ALA A 141 -0.37 2.39 1.17
N PRO A 142 -0.50 3.64 0.71
CA PRO A 142 -1.81 4.22 0.39
C PRO A 142 -2.50 3.50 -0.77
N TYR A 143 -1.75 3.02 -1.75
CA TYR A 143 -2.30 2.28 -2.88
C TYR A 143 -2.94 0.96 -2.43
N ILE A 144 -2.22 0.17 -1.65
CA ILE A 144 -2.72 -1.12 -1.13
C ILE A 144 -3.90 -0.90 -0.18
N ARG A 145 -3.82 0.09 0.72
CA ARG A 145 -4.93 0.43 1.63
C ARG A 145 -6.21 0.75 0.88
N LYS A 146 -6.13 1.59 -0.16
CA LYS A 146 -7.26 1.95 -1.03
C LYS A 146 -7.86 0.69 -1.68
N TYR A 147 -7.01 -0.17 -2.24
CA TYR A 147 -7.45 -1.40 -2.89
C TYR A 147 -8.17 -2.33 -1.90
N ILE A 148 -7.54 -2.67 -0.78
CA ILE A 148 -8.12 -3.60 0.20
C ILE A 148 -9.44 -3.05 0.76
N SER A 149 -9.50 -1.76 1.09
CA SER A 149 -10.73 -1.12 1.60
C SER A 149 -11.90 -1.18 0.62
N SER A 150 -11.63 -1.24 -0.68
CA SER A 150 -12.68 -1.32 -1.70
C SER A 150 -13.42 -2.66 -1.72
N TYR A 151 -12.82 -3.74 -1.19
CA TYR A 151 -13.38 -5.09 -1.21
C TYR A 151 -13.74 -5.64 0.18
N ALA A 152 -13.56 -4.85 1.23
CA ALA A 152 -13.66 -5.33 2.61
C ALA A 152 -14.73 -4.56 3.41
N ALA A 153 -15.99 -4.70 3.03
CA ALA A 153 -17.09 -4.13 3.78
C ALA A 153 -17.13 -4.66 5.22
N GLY A 154 -17.15 -3.77 6.20
CA GLY A 154 -17.19 -4.11 7.63
C GLY A 154 -15.82 -4.42 8.27
N MET A 155 -14.73 -4.33 7.53
CA MET A 155 -13.39 -4.41 8.10
C MET A 155 -13.07 -3.16 8.95
N PRO A 156 -12.44 -3.30 10.12
CA PRO A 156 -11.99 -2.15 10.90
C PRO A 156 -11.02 -1.27 10.10
N THR A 157 -11.34 0.01 9.96
CA THR A 157 -10.48 0.97 9.25
C THR A 157 -9.09 1.11 9.88
N ALA A 158 -8.97 0.83 11.18
CA ALA A 158 -7.67 0.80 11.88
C ALA A 158 -6.73 -0.23 11.25
N LEU A 159 -7.24 -1.40 10.83
CA LEU A 159 -6.40 -2.45 10.24
C LEU A 159 -5.71 -1.97 8.96
N THR A 160 -6.44 -1.36 8.04
CA THR A 160 -5.85 -0.78 6.83
C THR A 160 -5.00 0.44 7.11
N ASN A 161 -5.47 1.35 7.99
CA ASN A 161 -4.71 2.56 8.31
C ASN A 161 -3.35 2.26 8.95
N CYS A 162 -3.25 1.18 9.72
CA CYS A 162 -2.02 0.77 10.37
C CYS A 162 -1.12 -0.13 9.50
N PHE A 163 -1.64 -0.63 8.39
CA PHE A 163 -0.85 -1.44 7.47
C PHE A 163 0.25 -0.63 6.79
N GLU A 164 1.49 -1.10 6.90
CA GLU A 164 2.67 -0.58 6.18
C GLU A 164 3.41 -1.76 5.58
N PRO A 165 3.58 -1.83 4.26
CA PRO A 165 4.35 -2.88 3.61
C PRO A 165 5.77 -2.96 4.19
N GLN A 166 6.22 -4.16 4.47
CA GLN A 166 7.56 -4.45 5.00
C GLN A 166 8.48 -4.98 3.89
N SER A 167 7.91 -5.68 2.92
CA SER A 167 8.64 -6.23 1.80
C SER A 167 9.17 -5.14 0.86
N GLN A 168 10.44 -5.29 0.46
CA GLN A 168 11.04 -4.45 -0.57
C GLN A 168 10.43 -4.71 -1.96
N SER A 169 9.78 -5.85 -2.12
CA SER A 169 9.17 -6.25 -3.40
C SER A 169 8.01 -5.36 -3.84
N PHE A 170 7.45 -4.53 -2.95
CA PHE A 170 6.46 -3.52 -3.32
C PHE A 170 7.06 -2.16 -3.70
N HIS A 171 8.38 -1.97 -3.57
CA HIS A 171 9.08 -0.68 -3.75
C HIS A 171 9.87 -0.59 -5.06
#